data_30dd4be40b96333c63715c16cd9f23d5
#
_entry.id   30dd4be40b96333c63715c16cd9f23d5
#
_cell.length_a   1.000
_cell.length_b   1.000
_cell.length_c   1.000
_cell.angle_alpha   90.00
_cell.angle_beta   90.00
_cell.angle_gamma   90.00
#
_symmetry.space_group_name_H-M   'P 1'
#
loop_
_entity.id
_entity.type
_entity.pdbx_description
1 polymer ?
#
loop_
_entity_poly.entity_id
_entity_poly.type
_entity_poly.pdbx_seq_one_letter_code
_entity_poly.pdbx_strand_id
1 'polypeptide(L)'
;MKTVKVTTDNKISIIDVDFDDFRSIQCAIGGHFETVHTQLMADYFKDPSVIMLVDEEGLIKELPLNPVGSALYRSVIAGDLIFAQVRGDDIVAPDDAEDLKDRLLHTFIGLQEA
;
A
#
# COMPACT_ATOMS: atom_id res chain seq x y z
N MET A 1 6.06 13.27 -3.66
CA MET A 1 6.95 12.12 -3.36
C MET A 1 6.38 10.87 -4.00
N LYS A 2 7.24 10.04 -4.56
CA LYS A 2 6.81 8.83 -5.27
C LYS A 2 6.51 7.69 -4.31
N THR A 3 5.41 6.98 -4.55
CA THR A 3 5.12 5.74 -3.86
C THR A 3 4.42 4.76 -4.81
N VAL A 4 4.09 3.59 -4.31
CA VAL A 4 3.45 2.52 -5.07
C VAL A 4 1.99 2.41 -4.66
N LYS A 5 1.10 2.37 -5.66
CA LYS A 5 -0.32 2.09 -5.48
C LYS A 5 -0.66 0.74 -6.10
N VAL A 6 -1.42 -0.06 -5.37
CA VAL A 6 -1.95 -1.34 -5.86
C VAL A 6 -3.47 -1.29 -5.78
N THR A 7 -4.12 -1.54 -6.90
CA THR A 7 -5.58 -1.51 -6.99
C THR A 7 -6.19 -2.89 -6.83
N THR A 8 -7.50 -2.93 -6.63
CA THR A 8 -8.25 -4.18 -6.42
C THR A 8 -8.29 -5.06 -7.65
N ASP A 9 -8.04 -4.50 -8.84
CA ASP A 9 -7.97 -5.25 -10.10
C ASP A 9 -6.55 -5.70 -10.46
N ASN A 10 -5.64 -5.78 -9.46
CA ASN A 10 -4.26 -6.22 -9.63
C ASN A 10 -3.44 -5.34 -10.57
N LYS A 11 -3.61 -4.04 -10.47
CA LYS A 11 -2.78 -3.08 -11.18
C LYS A 11 -1.85 -2.37 -10.19
N ILE A 12 -0.59 -2.22 -10.58
CA ILE A 12 0.42 -1.54 -9.78
C ILE A 12 0.98 -0.35 -10.55
N SER A 13 1.16 0.77 -9.86
CA SER A 13 1.70 1.99 -10.46
C SER A 13 2.50 2.80 -9.46
N ILE A 14 3.38 3.65 -9.99
CA ILE A 14 4.06 4.67 -9.21
C ILE A 14 3.21 5.94 -9.29
N ILE A 15 2.88 6.51 -8.14
CA ILE A 15 2.09 7.75 -8.08
C ILE A 15 2.80 8.77 -7.20
N ASP A 16 2.41 10.03 -7.35
CA ASP A 16 2.86 11.10 -6.46
C ASP A 16 1.85 11.32 -5.35
N VAL A 17 2.34 11.36 -4.10
CA VAL A 17 1.52 11.66 -2.92
C VAL A 17 2.27 12.64 -2.05
N ASP A 18 1.57 13.64 -1.53
CA ASP A 18 2.10 14.53 -0.51
C ASP A 18 1.80 13.93 0.86
N PHE A 19 2.83 13.32 1.48
CA PHE A 19 2.67 12.65 2.78
C PHE A 19 2.50 13.64 3.94
N ASP A 20 2.74 14.93 3.72
CA ASP A 20 2.46 15.97 4.70
C ASP A 20 1.01 16.46 4.66
N ASP A 21 0.25 16.03 3.66
CA ASP A 21 -1.16 16.39 3.48
C ASP A 21 -2.04 15.15 3.51
N PHE A 22 -2.80 14.97 4.58
CA PHE A 22 -3.70 13.82 4.72
C PHE A 22 -4.70 13.70 3.59
N ARG A 23 -5.13 14.83 3.00
CA ARG A 23 -6.06 14.80 1.87
C ARG A 23 -5.43 14.19 0.63
N SER A 24 -4.14 14.39 0.42
CA SER A 24 -3.42 13.73 -0.68
C SER A 24 -3.44 12.21 -0.51
N ILE A 25 -3.20 11.72 0.69
CA ILE A 25 -3.25 10.29 1.00
C ILE A 25 -4.67 9.76 0.82
N GLN A 26 -5.67 10.47 1.35
CA GLN A 26 -7.07 10.06 1.24
C GLN A 26 -7.54 10.00 -0.21
N CYS A 27 -7.12 10.94 -1.05
CA CYS A 27 -7.42 10.90 -2.48
C CYS A 27 -6.81 9.67 -3.17
N ALA A 28 -5.60 9.31 -2.80
CA ALA A 28 -4.92 8.16 -3.41
C ALA A 28 -5.63 6.85 -3.07
N ILE A 29 -6.23 6.74 -1.88
CA ILE A 29 -6.87 5.53 -1.38
C ILE A 29 -8.36 5.52 -1.65
N GLY A 30 -8.99 6.69 -1.67
CA GLY A 30 -10.44 6.83 -1.87
C GLY A 30 -11.23 6.93 -0.58
N GLY A 31 -10.60 7.21 0.55
CA GLY A 31 -11.28 7.37 1.84
C GLY A 31 -10.30 7.61 2.97
N HIS A 32 -10.81 7.59 4.19
CA HIS A 32 -9.98 7.68 5.37
C HIS A 32 -9.07 6.44 5.45
N PHE A 33 -7.82 6.64 5.83
CA PHE A 33 -6.86 5.55 5.83
C PHE A 33 -6.51 5.08 7.23
N GLU A 34 -6.11 3.82 7.32
CA GLU A 34 -5.43 3.25 8.48
C GLU A 34 -4.11 2.64 8.04
N THR A 35 -3.19 2.52 8.97
CA THR A 35 -1.89 1.90 8.71
C THR A 35 -1.96 0.41 9.00
N VAL A 36 -1.33 -0.39 8.13
CA VAL A 36 -1.24 -1.84 8.29
C VAL A 36 0.22 -2.24 8.26
N HIS A 37 0.64 -2.99 9.26
CA HIS A 37 1.99 -3.52 9.37
C HIS A 37 1.93 -4.92 9.96
N THR A 38 2.70 -5.85 9.40
CA THR A 38 2.79 -7.23 9.90
C THR A 38 4.24 -7.69 9.92
N GLN A 39 4.52 -8.72 10.71
CA GLN A 39 5.84 -9.35 10.71
C GLN A 39 6.16 -9.92 9.33
N LEU A 40 5.15 -10.47 8.64
CA LEU A 40 5.32 -10.95 7.28
C LEU A 40 5.84 -9.84 6.36
N MET A 41 5.28 -8.65 6.46
CA MET A 41 5.72 -7.50 5.66
C MET A 41 7.17 -7.12 5.99
N ALA A 42 7.51 -7.08 7.27
CA ALA A 42 8.89 -6.78 7.70
C ALA A 42 9.89 -7.78 7.12
N ASP A 43 9.54 -9.06 7.14
CA ASP A 43 10.38 -10.11 6.60
C ASP A 43 10.46 -10.05 5.06
N TYR A 44 9.32 -9.82 4.42
CA TYR A 44 9.22 -9.78 2.96
C TYR A 44 10.02 -8.61 2.37
N PHE A 45 9.83 -7.42 2.90
CA PHE A 45 10.54 -6.22 2.43
C PHE A 45 11.94 -6.09 3.02
N LYS A 46 12.27 -6.91 4.03
CA LYS A 46 13.51 -6.81 4.81
C LYS A 46 13.68 -5.43 5.42
N ASP A 47 12.57 -4.82 5.79
CA ASP A 47 12.52 -3.46 6.33
C ASP A 47 11.25 -3.33 7.18
N PRO A 48 11.38 -3.25 8.52
CA PRO A 48 10.22 -3.16 9.40
C PRO A 48 9.51 -1.82 9.33
N SER A 49 10.07 -0.83 8.66
CA SER A 49 9.45 0.49 8.52
C SER A 49 8.41 0.56 7.41
N VAL A 50 8.36 -0.41 6.50
CA VAL A 50 7.41 -0.41 5.38
C VAL A 50 6.02 -0.77 5.88
N ILE A 51 5.04 0.06 5.52
CA ILE A 51 3.64 -0.11 5.91
C ILE A 51 2.74 0.03 4.69
N MET A 52 1.51 -0.47 4.81
CA MET A 52 0.45 -0.19 3.85
C MET A 52 -0.52 0.84 4.43
N LEU A 53 -1.02 1.73 3.60
CA LEU A 53 -2.11 2.65 3.93
C LEU A 53 -3.34 2.17 3.18
N VAL A 54 -4.38 1.82 3.91
CA VAL A 54 -5.59 1.18 3.37
C VAL A 54 -6.83 1.95 3.83
N ASP A 55 -7.95 1.76 3.12
CA ASP A 55 -9.22 2.37 3.52
C ASP A 55 -9.72 1.69 4.80
N GLU A 56 -9.85 2.45 5.88
CA GLU A 56 -10.30 1.90 7.17
C GLU A 56 -11.74 1.39 7.13
N GLU A 57 -12.53 1.82 6.14
CA GLU A 57 -13.92 1.43 5.97
C GLU A 57 -14.15 0.55 4.73
N GLY A 58 -13.08 -0.01 4.16
CA GLY A 58 -13.18 -0.75 2.91
C GLY A 58 -14.17 -1.91 2.96
N LEU A 59 -14.20 -2.68 4.04
CA LEU A 59 -15.14 -3.78 4.20
C LEU A 59 -16.57 -3.29 4.40
N ILE A 60 -16.76 -2.22 5.17
CA ILE A 60 -18.09 -1.63 5.41
C ILE A 60 -18.66 -1.08 4.10
N LYS A 61 -17.83 -0.47 3.26
CA LYS A 61 -18.22 0.05 1.95
C LYS A 61 -18.42 -1.06 0.90
N GLU A 62 -18.13 -2.30 1.27
CA GLU A 62 -18.18 -3.45 0.34
C GLU A 62 -17.29 -3.27 -0.88
N LEU A 63 -16.12 -2.66 -0.70
CA LEU A 63 -15.15 -2.52 -1.78
C LEU A 63 -14.58 -3.89 -2.16
N PRO A 64 -14.17 -4.07 -3.42
CA PRO A 64 -13.53 -5.32 -3.83
C PRO A 64 -12.29 -5.61 -2.98
N LEU A 65 -11.98 -6.91 -2.81
CA LEU A 65 -10.79 -7.31 -2.08
C LEU A 65 -9.54 -6.98 -2.88
N ASN A 66 -8.48 -6.63 -2.16
CA ASN A 66 -7.17 -6.36 -2.75
C ASN A 66 -6.30 -7.60 -2.54
N PRO A 67 -5.98 -8.37 -3.61
CA PRO A 67 -5.24 -9.62 -3.44
C PRO A 67 -3.84 -9.44 -2.84
N VAL A 68 -3.11 -8.43 -3.27
CA VAL A 68 -1.77 -8.16 -2.74
C VAL A 68 -1.82 -7.75 -1.27
N GLY A 69 -2.71 -6.81 -0.95
CA GLY A 69 -2.86 -6.35 0.43
C GLY A 69 -3.29 -7.48 1.37
N SER A 70 -4.24 -8.30 0.92
CA SER A 70 -4.73 -9.41 1.73
C SER A 70 -3.64 -10.46 1.97
N ALA A 71 -2.80 -10.73 0.97
CA ALA A 71 -1.70 -11.67 1.12
C ALA A 71 -0.65 -11.15 2.12
N LEU A 72 -0.30 -9.88 2.04
CA LEU A 72 0.70 -9.27 2.93
C LEU A 72 0.17 -9.10 4.36
N TYR A 73 -1.10 -8.80 4.50
CA TYR A 73 -1.74 -8.66 5.81
C TYR A 73 -2.08 -10.02 6.44
N ARG A 74 -2.23 -11.05 5.61
CA ARG A 74 -2.69 -12.40 6.00
C ARG A 74 -4.12 -12.38 6.53
N SER A 75 -4.92 -11.45 6.04
CA SER A 75 -6.35 -11.34 6.29
C SER A 75 -6.94 -10.46 5.21
N VAL A 76 -8.21 -10.10 5.32
CA VAL A 76 -8.95 -9.42 4.27
C VAL A 76 -8.61 -7.94 4.24
N ILE A 77 -8.14 -7.45 3.09
CA ILE A 77 -7.98 -6.02 2.79
C ILE A 77 -8.88 -5.70 1.60
N ALA A 78 -9.75 -4.70 1.75
CA ALA A 78 -10.67 -4.26 0.71
C ALA A 78 -10.33 -2.84 0.27
N GLY A 79 -10.33 -2.59 -1.04
CA GLY A 79 -10.03 -1.29 -1.61
C GLY A 79 -8.59 -1.14 -2.08
N ASP A 80 -8.32 -0.01 -2.72
CA ASP A 80 -6.99 0.32 -3.19
C ASP A 80 -6.08 0.67 -2.00
N LEU A 81 -4.79 0.43 -2.16
CA LEU A 81 -3.81 0.75 -1.12
C LEU A 81 -2.57 1.42 -1.70
N ILE A 82 -1.85 2.12 -0.84
CA ILE A 82 -0.51 2.64 -1.15
C ILE A 82 0.47 2.18 -0.09
N PHE A 83 1.75 2.21 -0.44
CA PHE A 83 2.83 1.90 0.49
C PHE A 83 3.45 3.17 1.03
N ALA A 84 4.00 3.08 2.24
CA ALA A 84 4.70 4.17 2.90
C ALA A 84 5.76 3.60 3.84
N GLN A 85 6.50 4.47 4.50
CA GLN A 85 7.44 4.08 5.56
C GLN A 85 7.20 4.93 6.78
N VAL A 86 7.50 4.37 7.95
CA VAL A 86 7.45 5.09 9.22
C VAL A 86 8.87 5.53 9.58
N ARG A 87 9.04 6.83 9.85
CA ARG A 87 10.29 7.40 10.36
C ARG A 87 9.98 8.20 11.62
N GLY A 88 10.31 7.62 12.78
CA GLY A 88 9.90 8.20 14.06
C GLY A 88 8.37 8.19 14.14
N ASP A 89 7.77 9.36 14.31
CA ASP A 89 6.32 9.52 14.37
C ASP A 89 5.70 9.88 13.01
N ASP A 90 6.53 9.98 11.96
CA ASP A 90 6.08 10.46 10.66
C ASP A 90 5.83 9.31 9.69
N ILE A 91 4.82 9.47 8.83
CA ILE A 91 4.57 8.62 7.67
C ILE A 91 5.18 9.34 6.47
N VAL A 92 6.09 8.66 5.77
CA VAL A 92 6.84 9.23 4.66
C VAL A 92 6.79 8.31 3.45
N ALA A 93 7.22 8.82 2.29
CA ALA A 93 7.33 8.03 1.08
C ALA A 93 8.39 6.93 1.25
N PRO A 94 8.23 5.78 0.56
CA PRO A 94 9.28 4.76 0.53
C PRO A 94 10.59 5.32 -0.02
N ASP A 95 11.71 4.79 0.47
CA ASP A 95 13.04 5.22 0.00
C ASP A 95 13.24 4.97 -1.50
N ASP A 96 12.71 3.84 -1.99
CA ASP A 96 12.84 3.45 -3.40
C ASP A 96 11.55 2.80 -3.88
N ALA A 97 10.65 3.61 -4.43
CA ALA A 97 9.36 3.15 -4.92
C ALA A 97 9.51 2.18 -6.10
N GLU A 98 10.49 2.39 -6.99
CA GLU A 98 10.72 1.51 -8.14
C GLU A 98 11.16 0.12 -7.69
N ASP A 99 12.05 0.01 -6.72
CA ASP A 99 12.50 -1.27 -6.19
C ASP A 99 11.33 -2.02 -5.53
N LEU A 100 10.51 -1.29 -4.77
CA LEU A 100 9.33 -1.85 -4.11
C LEU A 100 8.34 -2.38 -5.15
N LYS A 101 8.10 -1.62 -6.21
CA LYS A 101 7.23 -2.05 -7.32
C LYS A 101 7.77 -3.32 -7.97
N ASP A 102 9.06 -3.34 -8.30
CA ASP A 102 9.68 -4.48 -8.96
C ASP A 102 9.61 -5.74 -8.10
N ARG A 103 9.83 -5.61 -6.80
CA ARG A 103 9.73 -6.73 -5.87
C ARG A 103 8.32 -7.32 -5.87
N LEU A 104 7.30 -6.48 -5.83
CA LEU A 104 5.90 -6.93 -5.84
C LEU A 104 5.55 -7.61 -7.16
N LEU A 105 6.00 -7.06 -8.28
CA LEU A 105 5.76 -7.66 -9.60
C LEU A 105 6.40 -9.05 -9.73
N HIS A 106 7.56 -9.27 -9.12
CA HIS A 106 8.21 -10.58 -9.12
C HIS A 106 7.48 -11.61 -8.26
N THR A 107 6.85 -11.17 -7.18
CA THR A 107 6.20 -12.07 -6.22
C THR A 107 4.78 -12.43 -6.65
N PHE A 108 4.02 -11.46 -7.13
CA PHE A 108 2.57 -11.63 -7.41
C PHE A 108 2.35 -11.77 -8.92
N ILE A 109 2.17 -13.01 -9.37
CA ILE A 109 2.10 -13.36 -10.80
C ILE A 109 0.97 -12.63 -11.53
N GLY A 110 -0.19 -12.44 -10.88
CA GLY A 110 -1.34 -11.75 -11.49
C GLY A 110 -1.24 -10.24 -11.52
N LEU A 111 -0.21 -9.67 -10.90
CA LEU A 111 -0.05 -8.22 -10.79
C LEU A 111 0.53 -7.66 -12.09
N GLN A 112 -0.06 -6.59 -12.60
CA GLN A 112 0.34 -5.96 -13.86
C GLN A 112 0.58 -4.47 -13.67
N GLU A 113 1.53 -3.93 -14.41
CA GLU A 113 1.74 -2.48 -14.44
C GLU A 113 0.53 -1.78 -15.06
N ALA A 114 0.10 -0.72 -14.41
CA ALA A 114 -1.00 0.11 -14.90
C ALA A 114 -0.56 1.02 -16.04
#